data_b10d577f237ebba457539f18163f1a6b
#
_entry.id   b10d577f237ebba457539f18163f1a6b
#
_cell.length_a   1.000
_cell.length_b   1.000
_cell.length_c   1.000
_cell.angle_alpha   90.00
_cell.angle_beta   90.00
_cell.angle_gamma   90.00
#
_symmetry.space_group_name_H-M   'P 1'
#
loop_
_entity.id
_entity.type
_entity.pdbx_description
1 polymer ?
#
loop_
_entity_poly.entity_id
_entity_poly.type
_entity_poly.pdbx_seq_one_letter_code
_entity_poly.pdbx_strand_id
1 'polypeptide(L)'
;MNARFIHPAHPHIVAHNCFEVIGDTIRLELTQGEYALFDLVDLPLVAPHRWCAAWFRRNIYAITQMRDERGRQRSVRMHRLIIGVADPEVLVDHRNLDGLDNHRDNLRVATRAENGWNCPRPLRNKSGFKGVTRDPKSSRYSAEIKVNGVTLRLGRYTCPVEAARAYDEAARRHHGAFARTNF
;
A
#
# COMPACT_ATOMS: atom_id res chain seq x y z
N MET A 1 12.20 -31.56 -1.36
CA MET A 1 10.84 -32.01 -1.00
C MET A 1 10.10 -30.79 -0.51
N ASN A 2 9.02 -30.38 -1.17
CA ASN A 2 8.21 -29.24 -0.70
C ASN A 2 7.31 -29.75 0.42
N ALA A 3 7.69 -29.52 1.68
CA ALA A 3 6.83 -29.80 2.81
C ALA A 3 5.59 -28.91 2.69
N ARG A 4 4.40 -29.53 2.63
CA ARG A 4 3.13 -28.83 2.72
C ARG A 4 2.81 -28.67 4.19
N PHE A 5 2.50 -27.45 4.58
CA PHE A 5 2.11 -27.15 5.97
C PHE A 5 0.59 -27.38 6.14
N ILE A 6 0.20 -28.17 7.15
CA ILE A 6 -1.18 -28.39 7.54
C ILE A 6 -1.34 -27.80 8.93
N HIS A 7 -2.18 -26.76 9.05
CA HIS A 7 -2.43 -26.12 10.34
C HIS A 7 -3.36 -26.99 11.21
N PRO A 8 -3.03 -27.27 12.49
CA PRO A 8 -3.83 -28.14 13.35
C PRO A 8 -5.30 -27.73 13.50
N ALA A 9 -5.57 -26.41 13.57
CA ALA A 9 -6.93 -25.88 13.67
C ALA A 9 -7.69 -25.82 12.32
N HIS A 10 -6.98 -25.99 11.19
CA HIS A 10 -7.55 -25.96 9.83
C HIS A 10 -6.98 -27.09 8.98
N PRO A 11 -7.24 -28.37 9.33
CA PRO A 11 -6.59 -29.53 8.72
C PRO A 11 -6.95 -29.75 7.24
N HIS A 12 -8.01 -29.10 6.77
CA HIS A 12 -8.44 -29.13 5.36
C HIS A 12 -7.68 -28.15 4.47
N ILE A 13 -6.88 -27.23 5.08
CA ILE A 13 -6.09 -26.25 4.34
C ILE A 13 -4.63 -26.70 4.30
N VAL A 14 -4.15 -26.92 3.07
CA VAL A 14 -2.76 -27.26 2.79
C VAL A 14 -2.07 -26.02 2.22
N ALA A 15 -1.13 -25.45 2.96
CA ALA A 15 -0.37 -24.29 2.52
C ALA A 15 1.04 -24.64 2.04
N HIS A 16 1.58 -23.84 1.13
CA HIS A 16 2.97 -23.95 0.66
C HIS A 16 3.97 -23.17 1.51
N ASN A 17 3.49 -22.19 2.29
CA ASN A 17 4.28 -21.41 3.25
C ASN A 17 3.78 -21.73 4.67
N CYS A 18 4.70 -21.64 5.65
CA CYS A 18 4.32 -21.66 7.05
C CYS A 18 3.44 -20.44 7.36
N PHE A 19 2.44 -20.61 8.23
CA PHE A 19 1.61 -19.50 8.70
C PHE A 19 1.20 -19.69 10.14
N GLU A 20 0.87 -18.60 10.78
CA GLU A 20 0.33 -18.49 12.14
C GLU A 20 -1.03 -17.82 12.09
N VAL A 21 -1.97 -18.31 12.89
CA VAL A 21 -3.30 -17.71 13.06
C VAL A 21 -3.30 -16.88 14.34
N ILE A 22 -3.56 -15.58 14.21
CA ILE A 22 -3.58 -14.61 15.32
C ILE A 22 -4.95 -13.92 15.31
N GLY A 23 -5.91 -14.48 16.04
CA GLY A 23 -7.31 -14.04 15.95
C GLY A 23 -7.84 -14.21 14.54
N ASP A 24 -8.32 -13.13 13.93
CA ASP A 24 -8.82 -13.10 12.54
C ASP A 24 -7.74 -12.76 11.51
N THR A 25 -6.47 -12.67 11.92
CA THR A 25 -5.32 -12.37 11.06
C THR A 25 -4.49 -13.61 10.81
N ILE A 26 -4.06 -13.80 9.56
CA ILE A 26 -3.00 -14.73 9.17
C ILE A 26 -1.68 -13.98 9.03
N ARG A 27 -0.64 -14.52 9.64
CA ARG A 27 0.76 -14.15 9.45
C ARG A 27 1.44 -15.24 8.64
N LEU A 28 1.68 -14.99 7.37
CA LEU A 28 2.28 -15.93 6.43
C LEU A 28 3.77 -15.65 6.27
N GLU A 29 4.61 -16.65 6.50
CA GLU A 29 6.05 -16.54 6.29
C GLU A 29 6.39 -16.47 4.79
N LEU A 30 7.21 -15.50 4.43
CA LEU A 30 7.75 -15.30 3.08
C LEU A 30 9.24 -15.64 3.04
N THR A 31 9.86 -15.46 1.89
CA THR A 31 11.33 -15.46 1.76
C THR A 31 11.93 -14.22 2.45
N GLN A 32 13.25 -14.27 2.72
CA GLN A 32 14.05 -13.17 3.29
C GLN A 32 13.65 -12.77 4.73
N GLY A 33 12.95 -13.62 5.47
CA GLY A 33 12.51 -13.35 6.84
C GLY A 33 11.32 -12.39 6.94
N GLU A 34 10.66 -12.09 5.83
CA GLU A 34 9.50 -11.22 5.78
C GLU A 34 8.20 -12.00 6.02
N TYR A 35 7.14 -11.29 6.39
CA TYR A 35 5.82 -11.86 6.65
C TYR A 35 4.74 -11.04 5.96
N ALA A 36 3.77 -11.71 5.33
CA ALA A 36 2.55 -11.07 4.86
C ALA A 36 1.43 -11.27 5.88
N LEU A 37 0.64 -10.21 6.08
CA LEU A 37 -0.55 -10.22 6.93
C LEU A 37 -1.80 -10.13 6.04
N PHE A 38 -2.84 -10.89 6.38
CA PHE A 38 -4.14 -10.84 5.69
C PHE A 38 -5.23 -11.46 6.56
N ASP A 39 -6.49 -11.28 6.17
CA ASP A 39 -7.64 -11.78 6.92
C ASP A 39 -7.75 -13.31 6.83
N LEU A 40 -8.14 -13.96 7.92
CA LEU A 40 -8.34 -15.41 7.99
C LEU A 40 -9.31 -15.92 6.91
N VAL A 41 -10.31 -15.14 6.55
CA VAL A 41 -11.29 -15.48 5.49
C VAL A 41 -10.63 -15.69 4.12
N ASP A 42 -9.47 -15.08 3.86
CA ASP A 42 -8.73 -15.19 2.62
C ASP A 42 -7.74 -16.36 2.59
N LEU A 43 -7.58 -17.10 3.70
CA LEU A 43 -6.66 -18.22 3.77
C LEU A 43 -6.92 -19.30 2.69
N PRO A 44 -8.16 -19.70 2.38
CA PRO A 44 -8.41 -20.66 1.30
C PRO A 44 -7.95 -20.18 -0.09
N LEU A 45 -7.97 -18.86 -0.32
CA LEU A 45 -7.53 -18.24 -1.56
C LEU A 45 -6.00 -18.14 -1.65
N VAL A 46 -5.34 -17.87 -0.52
CA VAL A 46 -3.88 -17.61 -0.45
C VAL A 46 -3.07 -18.89 -0.31
N ALA A 47 -3.52 -19.84 0.53
CA ALA A 47 -2.78 -21.05 0.90
C ALA A 47 -2.37 -21.96 -0.27
N PRO A 48 -3.16 -22.12 -1.37
CA PRO A 48 -2.78 -22.96 -2.50
C PRO A 48 -1.55 -22.49 -3.26
N HIS A 49 -1.08 -21.27 -3.02
CA HIS A 49 0.01 -20.65 -3.75
C HIS A 49 1.27 -20.55 -2.92
N ARG A 50 2.44 -20.65 -3.58
CA ARG A 50 3.73 -20.39 -2.95
C ARG A 50 4.09 -18.93 -3.06
N TRP A 51 4.23 -18.26 -1.91
CA TRP A 51 4.51 -16.83 -1.82
C TRP A 51 5.97 -16.55 -1.51
N CYS A 52 6.50 -15.49 -2.09
CA CYS A 52 7.81 -14.93 -1.76
C CYS A 52 7.74 -13.42 -1.63
N ALA A 53 8.69 -12.86 -0.88
CA ALA A 53 8.87 -11.41 -0.77
C ALA A 53 9.59 -10.88 -2.01
N ALA A 54 9.12 -9.75 -2.56
CA ALA A 54 9.78 -9.09 -3.67
C ALA A 54 9.77 -7.57 -3.52
N TRP A 55 10.94 -6.97 -3.74
CA TRP A 55 11.12 -5.52 -3.69
C TRP A 55 10.74 -4.87 -5.02
N PHE A 56 9.87 -3.86 -4.93
CA PHE A 56 9.52 -2.99 -6.04
C PHE A 56 9.78 -1.54 -5.64
N ARG A 57 10.87 -0.98 -6.12
CA ARG A 57 11.35 0.36 -5.74
C ARG A 57 11.60 0.45 -4.23
N ARG A 58 10.67 1.03 -3.45
CA ARG A 58 10.80 1.27 -2.00
C ARG A 58 9.85 0.43 -1.16
N ASN A 59 8.99 -0.37 -1.80
CA ASN A 59 8.03 -1.23 -1.14
C ASN A 59 8.35 -2.69 -1.39
N ILE A 60 7.99 -3.52 -0.42
CA ILE A 60 8.05 -4.96 -0.50
C ILE A 60 6.64 -5.51 -0.64
N TYR A 61 6.46 -6.56 -1.43
CA TYR A 61 5.17 -7.20 -1.65
C TYR A 61 5.28 -8.71 -1.59
N ALA A 62 4.22 -9.38 -1.14
CA ALA A 62 4.06 -10.82 -1.32
C ALA A 62 3.64 -11.09 -2.78
N ILE A 63 4.45 -11.92 -3.47
CA ILE A 63 4.17 -12.31 -4.86
C ILE A 63 4.16 -13.82 -5.01
N THR A 64 3.39 -14.32 -5.97
CA THR A 64 3.40 -15.70 -6.45
C THR A 64 3.46 -15.77 -7.96
N GLN A 65 3.77 -16.94 -8.49
CA GLN A 65 3.70 -17.22 -9.93
C GLN A 65 2.44 -18.03 -10.23
N MET A 66 1.61 -17.51 -11.11
CA MET A 66 0.40 -18.17 -11.59
C MET A 66 0.46 -18.35 -13.10
N ARG A 67 -0.27 -19.33 -13.65
CA ARG A 67 -0.42 -19.49 -15.10
C ARG A 67 -1.71 -18.80 -15.55
N ASP A 68 -1.62 -18.02 -16.63
CA ASP A 68 -2.80 -17.48 -17.28
C ASP A 68 -3.53 -18.57 -18.12
N GLU A 69 -4.67 -18.24 -18.68
CA GLU A 69 -5.49 -19.15 -19.53
C GLU A 69 -4.72 -19.71 -20.74
N ARG A 70 -3.63 -19.02 -21.15
CA ARG A 70 -2.75 -19.47 -22.24
C ARG A 70 -1.53 -20.25 -21.72
N GLY A 71 -1.52 -20.62 -20.43
CA GLY A 71 -0.42 -21.36 -19.78
C GLY A 71 0.84 -20.55 -19.51
N ARG A 72 0.87 -19.22 -19.76
CA ARG A 72 2.04 -18.37 -19.55
C ARG A 72 2.14 -18.00 -18.08
N GLN A 73 3.35 -18.07 -17.52
CA GLN A 73 3.62 -17.65 -16.15
C GLN A 73 3.45 -16.14 -16.00
N ARG A 74 2.76 -15.72 -14.95
CA ARG A 74 2.58 -14.32 -14.54
C ARG A 74 2.85 -14.18 -13.05
N SER A 75 3.55 -13.12 -12.68
CA SER A 75 3.72 -12.73 -11.29
C SER A 75 2.46 -12.03 -10.82
N VAL A 76 1.86 -12.55 -9.74
CA VAL A 76 0.64 -12.00 -9.12
C VAL A 76 0.97 -11.55 -7.71
N ARG A 77 0.56 -10.32 -7.35
CA ARG A 77 0.69 -9.78 -6.00
C ARG A 77 -0.50 -10.21 -5.13
N MET A 78 -0.25 -10.50 -3.85
CA MET A 78 -1.26 -10.99 -2.90
C MET A 78 -2.47 -10.05 -2.79
N HIS A 79 -2.25 -8.75 -2.63
CA HIS A 79 -3.34 -7.77 -2.56
C HIS A 79 -4.27 -7.78 -3.78
N ARG A 80 -3.73 -8.05 -4.98
CA ARG A 80 -4.55 -8.15 -6.20
C ARG A 80 -5.39 -9.41 -6.23
N LEU A 81 -4.83 -10.52 -5.75
CA LEU A 81 -5.55 -11.79 -5.62
C LEU A 81 -6.70 -11.64 -4.62
N ILE A 82 -6.44 -11.09 -3.44
CA ILE A 82 -7.44 -10.89 -2.36
C ILE A 82 -8.59 -9.98 -2.82
N ILE A 83 -8.29 -8.88 -3.52
CA ILE A 83 -9.32 -7.96 -4.04
C ILE A 83 -10.00 -8.50 -5.31
N GLY A 84 -9.46 -9.54 -5.94
CA GLY A 84 -10.01 -10.13 -7.17
C GLY A 84 -9.77 -9.28 -8.41
N VAL A 85 -8.70 -8.46 -8.45
CA VAL A 85 -8.39 -7.55 -9.57
C VAL A 85 -7.40 -8.21 -10.51
N ALA A 86 -7.88 -8.67 -11.67
CA ALA A 86 -7.05 -9.25 -12.73
C ALA A 86 -6.51 -8.20 -13.72
N ASP A 87 -7.28 -7.14 -14.01
CA ASP A 87 -6.90 -6.10 -14.97
C ASP A 87 -5.65 -5.32 -14.49
N PRO A 88 -4.51 -5.37 -15.23
CA PRO A 88 -3.27 -4.70 -14.85
C PRO A 88 -3.38 -3.17 -14.75
N GLU A 89 -4.35 -2.56 -15.46
CA GLU A 89 -4.55 -1.11 -15.44
C GLU A 89 -5.26 -0.61 -14.16
N VAL A 90 -5.99 -1.49 -13.50
CA VAL A 90 -6.61 -1.20 -12.20
C VAL A 90 -5.56 -1.28 -11.12
N LEU A 91 -5.36 -0.20 -10.38
CA LEU A 91 -4.43 -0.15 -9.25
C LEU A 91 -5.12 -0.59 -7.96
N VAL A 92 -4.37 -1.27 -7.10
CA VAL A 92 -4.76 -1.54 -5.71
C VAL A 92 -3.74 -0.84 -4.82
N ASP A 93 -4.24 0.01 -3.94
CA ASP A 93 -3.47 0.84 -3.00
C ASP A 93 -3.57 0.26 -1.58
N HIS A 94 -2.46 0.32 -0.84
CA HIS A 94 -2.41 0.04 0.59
C HIS A 94 -2.55 1.37 1.35
N ARG A 95 -3.60 1.51 2.15
CA ARG A 95 -3.90 2.75 2.89
C ARG A 95 -2.74 3.18 3.79
N ASN A 96 -2.12 2.22 4.47
CA ASN A 96 -0.99 2.44 5.38
C ASN A 96 0.38 2.49 4.68
N LEU A 97 0.46 2.23 3.36
CA LEU A 97 1.66 2.14 2.55
C LEU A 97 2.54 0.89 2.79
N ASP A 98 2.10 -0.04 3.62
CA ASP A 98 2.78 -1.31 3.82
C ASP A 98 2.28 -2.35 2.81
N GLY A 99 3.14 -2.74 1.85
CA GLY A 99 2.80 -3.70 0.81
C GLY A 99 2.69 -5.15 1.28
N LEU A 100 3.02 -5.43 2.55
CA LEU A 100 2.86 -6.73 3.19
C LEU A 100 1.59 -6.84 4.05
N ASP A 101 0.93 -5.73 4.36
CA ASP A 101 -0.34 -5.69 5.07
C ASP A 101 -1.50 -5.77 4.07
N ASN A 102 -1.97 -7.01 3.81
CA ASN A 102 -3.00 -7.31 2.84
C ASN A 102 -4.39 -7.52 3.45
N HIS A 103 -4.67 -7.00 4.65
CA HIS A 103 -6.03 -6.98 5.18
C HIS A 103 -6.96 -6.21 4.24
N ARG A 104 -8.18 -6.72 4.04
CA ARG A 104 -9.17 -6.11 3.12
C ARG A 104 -9.46 -4.65 3.45
N ASP A 105 -9.51 -4.30 4.74
CA ASP A 105 -9.73 -2.93 5.20
C ASP A 105 -8.57 -1.98 4.86
N ASN A 106 -7.36 -2.52 4.69
CA ASN A 106 -6.19 -1.76 4.25
C ASN A 106 -6.10 -1.62 2.73
N LEU A 107 -6.78 -2.48 1.99
CA LEU A 107 -6.74 -2.51 0.52
C LEU A 107 -7.89 -1.70 -0.09
N ARG A 108 -7.62 -1.02 -1.19
CA ARG A 108 -8.63 -0.31 -1.98
C ARG A 108 -8.24 -0.22 -3.44
N VAL A 109 -9.23 -0.29 -4.32
CA VAL A 109 -9.05 0.06 -5.73
C VAL A 109 -8.82 1.56 -5.84
N ALA A 110 -7.87 1.96 -6.69
CA ALA A 110 -7.46 3.34 -6.85
C ALA A 110 -7.13 3.67 -8.30
N THR A 111 -7.39 4.89 -8.70
CA THR A 111 -6.82 5.48 -9.91
C THR A 111 -5.34 5.84 -9.71
N ARG A 112 -4.61 6.15 -10.79
CA ARG A 112 -3.21 6.64 -10.68
C ARG A 112 -3.11 7.93 -9.86
N ALA A 113 -4.10 8.80 -9.97
CA ALA A 113 -4.14 10.05 -9.21
C ALA A 113 -4.33 9.79 -7.71
N GLU A 114 -5.33 8.98 -7.36
CA GLU A 114 -5.64 8.61 -5.97
C GLU A 114 -4.47 7.89 -5.29
N ASN A 115 -3.86 6.92 -5.97
CA ASN A 115 -2.66 6.26 -5.47
C ASN A 115 -1.50 7.25 -5.26
N GLY A 116 -1.37 8.27 -6.15
CA GLY A 116 -0.42 9.37 -5.98
C GLY A 116 -0.73 10.26 -4.78
N TRP A 117 -1.99 10.44 -4.43
CA TRP A 117 -2.39 11.23 -3.26
C TRP A 117 -2.02 10.55 -1.93
N ASN A 118 -2.06 9.23 -1.86
CA ASN A 118 -1.62 8.46 -0.69
C ASN A 118 -0.08 8.40 -0.53
N CYS A 119 0.71 8.85 -1.49
CA CYS A 119 2.17 8.83 -1.38
C CYS A 119 2.68 9.64 -0.19
N PRO A 120 3.74 9.17 0.50
CA PRO A 120 4.39 9.91 1.56
C PRO A 120 5.06 11.19 1.04
N ARG A 121 5.50 12.04 1.96
CA ARG A 121 6.31 13.22 1.65
C ARG A 121 7.54 12.83 0.82
N PRO A 122 7.86 13.55 -0.28
CA PRO A 122 9.10 13.31 -1.05
C PRO A 122 10.35 13.50 -0.18
N LEU A 123 11.35 12.63 -0.31
CA LEU A 123 12.60 12.72 0.47
C LEU A 123 13.35 14.03 0.25
N ARG A 124 13.23 14.62 -0.94
CA ARG A 124 13.87 15.92 -1.28
C ARG A 124 13.21 17.10 -0.58
N ASN A 125 12.04 16.92 0.00
CA ASN A 125 11.33 17.99 0.68
C ASN A 125 12.01 18.33 2.02
N LYS A 126 12.59 19.52 2.08
CA LYS A 126 13.34 20.04 3.24
C LYS A 126 12.45 20.72 4.29
N SER A 127 11.15 20.94 4.00
CA SER A 127 10.24 21.57 4.96
C SER A 127 9.84 20.64 6.10
N GLY A 128 10.00 19.33 5.92
CA GLY A 128 9.51 18.31 6.86
C GLY A 128 8.07 17.88 6.61
N PHE A 129 7.29 18.59 5.78
CA PHE A 129 5.86 18.38 5.59
C PHE A 129 5.48 18.17 4.12
N LYS A 130 4.52 17.27 3.86
CA LYS A 130 3.95 17.05 2.54
C LYS A 130 3.19 18.29 2.07
N GLY A 131 3.37 18.65 0.80
CA GLY A 131 2.68 19.82 0.20
C GLY A 131 3.22 21.18 0.64
N VAL A 132 4.30 21.20 1.45
CA VAL A 132 4.92 22.43 1.92
C VAL A 132 6.34 22.55 1.34
N THR A 133 6.66 23.73 0.83
CA THR A 133 7.99 24.05 0.30
C THR A 133 8.54 25.30 1.01
N ARG A 134 9.78 25.25 1.46
CA ARG A 134 10.46 26.42 2.02
C ARG A 134 10.97 27.29 0.88
N ASP A 135 10.63 28.58 0.91
CA ASP A 135 11.21 29.58 0.00
C ASP A 135 12.64 29.92 0.47
N PRO A 136 13.67 29.69 -0.36
CA PRO A 136 15.05 29.93 0.04
C PRO A 136 15.37 31.44 0.22
N LYS A 137 14.57 32.35 -0.38
CA LYS A 137 14.82 33.78 -0.37
C LYS A 137 14.10 34.54 0.75
N SER A 138 12.96 34.01 1.22
CA SER A 138 12.07 34.78 2.14
C SER A 138 11.83 34.10 3.48
N SER A 139 12.50 33.02 3.81
CA SER A 139 12.27 32.22 5.03
C SER A 139 10.81 31.82 5.26
N ARG A 140 9.95 31.96 4.26
CA ARG A 140 8.54 31.59 4.30
C ARG A 140 8.30 30.19 3.75
N TYR A 141 7.14 29.65 4.06
CA TYR A 141 6.70 28.33 3.63
C TYR A 141 5.47 28.46 2.74
N SER A 142 5.53 27.93 1.51
CA SER A 142 4.40 27.86 0.60
C SER A 142 3.70 26.53 0.75
N ALA A 143 2.36 26.54 0.93
CA ALA A 143 1.53 25.34 0.89
C ALA A 143 0.85 25.21 -0.49
N GLU A 144 0.96 24.04 -1.10
CA GLU A 144 0.39 23.75 -2.42
C GLU A 144 -0.16 22.33 -2.46
N ILE A 145 -1.27 22.14 -3.20
CA ILE A 145 -1.86 20.82 -3.44
C ILE A 145 -2.15 20.63 -4.93
N LYS A 146 -1.98 19.41 -5.44
CA LYS A 146 -2.31 19.07 -6.82
C LYS A 146 -3.67 18.38 -6.87
N VAL A 147 -4.63 18.99 -7.58
CA VAL A 147 -5.99 18.47 -7.77
C VAL A 147 -6.28 18.39 -9.27
N ASN A 148 -6.64 17.21 -9.77
CA ASN A 148 -6.96 16.99 -11.20
C ASN A 148 -5.89 17.53 -12.17
N GLY A 149 -4.61 17.35 -11.83
CA GLY A 149 -3.49 17.83 -12.65
C GLY A 149 -3.12 19.29 -12.40
N VAL A 150 -3.97 20.10 -11.77
CA VAL A 150 -3.75 21.53 -11.48
C VAL A 150 -3.17 21.70 -10.08
N THR A 151 -2.15 22.56 -9.94
CA THR A 151 -1.59 22.93 -8.64
C THR A 151 -2.33 24.14 -8.07
N LEU A 152 -2.97 23.94 -6.94
CA LEU A 152 -3.63 25.00 -6.17
C LEU A 152 -2.67 25.53 -5.09
N ARG A 153 -2.49 26.85 -5.06
CA ARG A 153 -1.72 27.53 -4.02
C ARG A 153 -2.62 27.84 -2.84
N LEU A 154 -2.24 27.35 -1.65
CA LEU A 154 -3.02 27.46 -0.42
C LEU A 154 -2.60 28.64 0.44
N GLY A 155 -1.41 29.20 0.17
CA GLY A 155 -0.91 30.38 0.89
C GLY A 155 0.59 30.33 1.16
N ARG A 156 1.06 31.43 1.80
CA ARG A 156 2.45 31.56 2.29
C ARG A 156 2.40 31.87 3.78
N TYR A 157 3.16 31.12 4.56
CA TYR A 157 3.17 31.10 6.02
C TYR A 157 4.55 31.36 6.55
N THR A 158 4.64 31.92 7.75
CA THR A 158 5.90 32.07 8.48
C THR A 158 6.24 30.80 9.26
N CYS A 159 5.21 30.02 9.64
CA CYS A 159 5.34 28.76 10.34
C CYS A 159 5.10 27.56 9.41
N PRO A 160 6.00 26.57 9.35
CA PRO A 160 5.82 25.38 8.50
C PRO A 160 4.65 24.49 8.95
N VAL A 161 4.30 24.50 10.25
CA VAL A 161 3.17 23.75 10.80
C VAL A 161 1.83 24.32 10.30
N GLU A 162 1.71 25.65 10.25
CA GLU A 162 0.49 26.32 9.70
C GLU A 162 0.33 26.01 8.21
N ALA A 163 1.43 26.06 7.43
CA ALA A 163 1.42 25.64 6.05
C ALA A 163 1.00 24.17 5.87
N ALA A 164 1.47 23.27 6.75
CA ALA A 164 1.12 21.86 6.74
C ALA A 164 -0.36 21.63 7.09
N ARG A 165 -0.93 22.37 8.06
CA ARG A 165 -2.34 22.31 8.40
C ARG A 165 -3.23 22.78 7.24
N ALA A 166 -2.85 23.85 6.54
CA ALA A 166 -3.54 24.30 5.35
C ALA A 166 -3.53 23.26 4.22
N TYR A 167 -2.36 22.57 4.04
CA TYR A 167 -2.30 21.43 3.12
C TYR A 167 -3.23 20.30 3.56
N ASP A 168 -3.24 19.93 4.83
CA ASP A 168 -4.04 18.80 5.34
C ASP A 168 -5.55 19.06 5.21
N GLU A 169 -5.99 20.31 5.45
CA GLU A 169 -7.38 20.69 5.22
C GLU A 169 -7.76 20.56 3.74
N ALA A 170 -6.93 21.09 2.85
CA ALA A 170 -7.13 20.95 1.41
C ALA A 170 -7.08 19.49 0.95
N ALA A 171 -6.19 18.68 1.50
CA ALA A 171 -6.07 17.25 1.19
C ALA A 171 -7.34 16.49 1.61
N ARG A 172 -7.87 16.73 2.81
CA ARG A 172 -9.14 16.12 3.24
C ARG A 172 -10.30 16.50 2.33
N ARG A 173 -10.36 17.79 1.91
CA ARG A 173 -11.43 18.31 1.02
C ARG A 173 -11.35 17.74 -0.39
N HIS A 174 -10.16 17.68 -1.00
CA HIS A 174 -9.98 17.36 -2.42
C HIS A 174 -9.60 15.91 -2.70
N HIS A 175 -8.90 15.25 -1.79
CA HIS A 175 -8.43 13.86 -1.94
C HIS A 175 -9.27 12.87 -1.14
N GLY A 176 -10.15 13.35 -0.24
CA GLY A 176 -11.08 12.52 0.52
C GLY A 176 -10.40 11.36 1.24
N ALA A 177 -10.93 10.16 1.02
CA ALA A 177 -10.39 8.94 1.64
C ALA A 177 -8.94 8.61 1.24
N PHE A 178 -8.43 9.16 0.14
CA PHE A 178 -7.06 8.97 -0.33
C PHE A 178 -6.08 10.06 0.17
N ALA A 179 -6.56 10.99 0.97
CA ALA A 179 -5.73 12.04 1.53
C ALA A 179 -4.65 11.46 2.45
N ARG A 180 -3.38 11.70 2.14
CA ARG A 180 -2.27 11.50 3.08
C ARG A 180 -1.92 12.83 3.71
N THR A 181 -2.35 13.03 4.96
CA THR A 181 -2.10 14.23 5.74
C THR A 181 -0.76 14.18 6.46
N ASN A 182 -0.35 15.32 7.03
CA ASN A 182 0.84 15.43 7.86
C ASN A 182 0.53 15.10 9.33
N PHE A 183 -0.75 15.39 9.75
CA PHE A 183 -1.24 15.18 11.11
C PHE A 183 -2.54 14.40 11.11
#